data_bd973a5bdcdfb242fd6bce160050e72f
#
_entry.id   bd973a5bdcdfb242fd6bce160050e72f
#
_cell.length_a   1.000
_cell.length_b   1.000
_cell.length_c   1.000
_cell.angle_alpha   90.00
_cell.angle_beta   90.00
_cell.angle_gamma   90.00
#
_symmetry.space_group_name_H-M   'P 1'
#
loop_
_entity.id
_entity.type
_entity.pdbx_description
1 polymer ?
#
loop_
_entity_poly.entity_id
_entity_poly.type
_entity_poly.pdbx_seq_one_letter_code
_entity_poly.pdbx_strand_id
1 'polypeptide(L)'
;RFEKVKVGLPLDKGVQMGAQIDANQVKKILSYIDIAKQEGATIACGGYKLTENGLEKGNFVAPTLITNVTNNMRVAQEEIFGPVAVVIKFKDEADVIRMANESVYGLGGAVWTQDINRAMRVAKAVQTGRIWVNTYNAIPAGAPFGGYKQSGIGRETHKVMLDHYSQTKNIMINLSENTLGLYE
;
A
#
# COMPACT_ATOMS: atom_id res chain seq x y z
N ARG A 1 -2.48 19.92 -6.06
CA ARG A 1 -3.51 19.27 -5.22
C ARG A 1 -3.00 19.00 -3.81
N PHE A 2 -1.77 18.56 -3.61
CA PHE A 2 -1.19 18.30 -2.29
C PHE A 2 -1.32 19.52 -1.36
N GLU A 3 -0.93 20.70 -1.80
CA GLU A 3 -1.01 21.96 -1.04
C GLU A 3 -2.45 22.39 -0.70
N LYS A 4 -3.44 21.81 -1.37
CA LYS A 4 -4.86 22.10 -1.13
C LYS A 4 -5.51 21.13 -0.15
N VAL A 5 -4.79 20.10 0.30
CA VAL A 5 -5.29 19.14 1.30
C VAL A 5 -5.42 19.87 2.64
N LYS A 6 -6.63 19.91 3.17
CA LYS A 6 -6.88 20.55 4.46
C LYS A 6 -6.51 19.58 5.58
N VAL A 7 -5.40 19.88 6.24
CA VAL A 7 -4.92 19.14 7.42
C VAL A 7 -5.45 19.78 8.67
N GLY A 8 -5.91 18.99 9.64
CA GLY A 8 -6.46 19.53 10.89
C GLY A 8 -7.01 18.46 11.82
N LEU A 9 -7.79 18.87 12.80
CA LEU A 9 -8.45 17.97 13.72
C LEU A 9 -9.50 17.14 12.99
N PRO A 10 -9.53 15.81 13.14
CA PRO A 10 -10.34 14.93 12.30
C PRO A 10 -11.85 15.10 12.45
N LEU A 11 -12.33 15.74 13.52
CA LEU A 11 -13.74 16.04 13.76
C LEU A 11 -14.18 17.38 13.13
N ASP A 12 -13.26 18.19 12.66
CA ASP A 12 -13.59 19.48 12.04
C ASP A 12 -14.10 19.28 10.62
N LYS A 13 -15.17 20.00 10.29
CA LYS A 13 -15.77 19.91 8.95
C LYS A 13 -14.79 20.37 7.86
N GLY A 14 -14.69 19.58 6.83
CA GLY A 14 -13.84 19.86 5.67
C GLY A 14 -12.36 19.52 5.86
N VAL A 15 -11.94 19.01 7.00
CA VAL A 15 -10.61 18.40 7.18
C VAL A 15 -10.55 17.09 6.38
N GLN A 16 -9.46 16.90 5.67
CA GLN A 16 -9.24 15.76 4.77
C GLN A 16 -8.14 14.84 5.29
N MET A 17 -7.27 15.32 6.15
CA MET A 17 -6.18 14.55 6.73
C MET A 17 -5.94 14.97 8.19
N GLY A 18 -5.86 13.98 9.07
CA GLY A 18 -5.58 14.12 10.51
C GLY A 18 -4.09 14.02 10.85
N ALA A 19 -3.82 13.83 12.15
CA ALA A 19 -2.48 13.65 12.68
C ALA A 19 -1.90 12.26 12.39
N GLN A 20 -0.57 12.15 12.44
CA GLN A 20 0.14 10.88 12.54
C GLN A 20 -0.07 10.26 13.92
N ILE A 21 0.17 8.95 14.05
CA ILE A 21 -0.13 8.19 15.27
C ILE A 21 0.63 8.73 16.49
N ASP A 22 1.91 9.07 16.33
CA ASP A 22 2.76 9.57 17.40
C ASP A 22 3.94 10.41 16.89
N ALA A 23 4.74 10.93 17.82
CA ALA A 23 5.91 11.76 17.53
C ALA A 23 7.06 10.95 16.88
N ASN A 24 7.17 9.64 17.15
CA ASN A 24 8.20 8.79 16.53
C ASN A 24 7.90 8.60 15.06
N GLN A 25 6.62 8.43 14.69
CA GLN A 25 6.21 8.35 13.31
C GLN A 25 6.48 9.66 12.55
N VAL A 26 6.24 10.81 13.17
CA VAL A 26 6.64 12.11 12.60
C VAL A 26 8.14 12.17 12.35
N LYS A 27 8.97 11.77 13.33
CA LYS A 27 10.43 11.71 13.16
C LYS A 27 10.84 10.79 12.02
N LYS A 28 10.23 9.59 11.92
CA LYS A 28 10.46 8.64 10.83
C LYS A 28 10.16 9.29 9.48
N ILE A 29 8.99 9.90 9.32
CA ILE A 29 8.59 10.55 8.06
C ILE A 29 9.60 11.64 7.66
N LEU A 30 9.94 12.52 8.59
CA LEU A 30 10.90 13.60 8.32
C LEU A 30 12.29 13.07 7.97
N SER A 31 12.75 11.99 8.61
CA SER A 31 14.02 11.36 8.26
C SER A 31 14.05 10.83 6.83
N TYR A 32 12.94 10.27 6.33
CA TYR A 32 12.85 9.86 4.91
C TYR A 32 12.85 11.04 3.94
N ILE A 33 12.29 12.18 4.34
CA ILE A 33 12.38 13.41 3.55
C ILE A 33 13.84 13.89 3.45
N ASP A 34 14.59 13.80 4.53
CA ASP A 34 16.03 14.14 4.52
C ASP A 34 16.85 13.12 3.73
N ILE A 35 16.54 11.82 3.81
CA ILE A 35 17.13 10.78 2.97
C ILE A 35 16.88 11.10 1.49
N ALA A 36 15.65 11.46 1.11
CA ALA A 36 15.32 11.81 -0.27
C ALA A 36 16.19 12.97 -0.78
N LYS A 37 16.38 14.03 0.03
CA LYS A 37 17.26 15.15 -0.32
C LYS A 37 18.70 14.72 -0.49
N GLN A 38 19.20 13.87 0.40
CA GLN A 38 20.58 13.33 0.34
C GLN A 38 20.80 12.45 -0.89
N GLU A 39 19.78 11.71 -1.32
CA GLU A 39 19.81 10.90 -2.54
C GLU A 39 19.59 11.74 -3.82
N GLY A 40 19.42 13.06 -3.71
CA GLY A 40 19.28 13.98 -4.85
C GLY A 40 17.85 14.19 -5.35
N ALA A 41 16.85 13.71 -4.63
CA ALA A 41 15.45 13.98 -4.95
C ALA A 41 15.03 15.41 -4.60
N THR A 42 13.94 15.87 -5.19
CA THR A 42 13.42 17.24 -5.00
C THR A 42 12.10 17.19 -4.24
N ILE A 43 11.99 17.92 -3.14
CA ILE A 43 10.73 18.11 -2.43
C ILE A 43 9.92 19.19 -3.18
N ALA A 44 8.90 18.76 -3.91
CA ALA A 44 8.07 19.66 -4.70
C ALA A 44 7.06 20.45 -3.85
N CYS A 45 6.56 19.84 -2.76
CA CYS A 45 5.76 20.51 -1.72
C CYS A 45 5.78 19.71 -0.44
N GLY A 46 5.41 20.33 0.69
CA GLY A 46 5.43 19.72 2.01
C GLY A 46 6.83 19.52 2.56
N GLY A 47 7.05 18.41 3.25
CA GLY A 47 8.37 18.05 3.80
C GLY A 47 8.66 18.62 5.17
N TYR A 48 7.63 18.99 5.95
CA TYR A 48 7.78 19.56 7.27
C TYR A 48 6.61 19.21 8.20
N LYS A 49 6.86 19.33 9.48
CA LYS A 49 5.81 19.26 10.52
C LYS A 49 5.01 20.56 10.52
N LEU A 50 3.69 20.45 10.60
CA LEU A 50 2.81 21.63 10.76
C LEU A 50 2.83 22.08 12.22
N THR A 51 3.12 23.36 12.43
CA THR A 51 3.28 23.99 13.76
C THR A 51 2.48 25.28 13.90
N GLU A 52 1.48 25.48 13.04
CA GLU A 52 0.66 26.69 13.02
C GLU A 52 -0.84 26.34 13.12
N ASN A 53 -1.66 27.33 13.36
CA ASN A 53 -3.12 27.24 13.36
C ASN A 53 -3.70 26.23 14.35
N GLY A 54 -3.09 26.09 15.55
CA GLY A 54 -3.54 25.17 16.58
C GLY A 54 -3.03 23.74 16.44
N LEU A 55 -2.13 23.46 15.48
CA LEU A 55 -1.58 22.13 15.22
C LEU A 55 -0.23 21.86 15.92
N GLU A 56 0.31 22.84 16.67
CA GLU A 56 1.66 22.85 17.24
C GLU A 56 1.91 21.67 18.16
N LYS A 57 0.90 21.33 18.98
CA LYS A 57 0.97 20.25 19.97
C LYS A 57 0.69 18.87 19.39
N GLY A 58 0.26 18.81 18.13
CA GLY A 58 -0.10 17.56 17.47
C GLY A 58 1.01 17.00 16.60
N ASN A 59 0.74 15.84 16.04
CA ASN A 59 1.65 15.09 15.17
C ASN A 59 1.28 15.28 13.69
N PHE A 60 1.15 16.51 13.25
CA PHE A 60 0.72 16.81 11.89
C PHE A 60 1.91 17.02 10.95
N VAL A 61 1.90 16.37 9.80
CA VAL A 61 2.90 16.48 8.74
C VAL A 61 2.22 16.99 7.49
N ALA A 62 2.85 17.95 6.82
CA ALA A 62 2.34 18.47 5.56
C ALA A 62 2.33 17.39 4.47
N PRO A 63 1.25 17.29 3.65
CA PRO A 63 1.24 16.43 2.48
C PRO A 63 2.44 16.71 1.59
N THR A 64 3.24 15.70 1.34
CA THR A 64 4.56 15.84 0.72
C THR A 64 4.61 15.14 -0.62
N LEU A 65 5.09 15.84 -1.63
CA LEU A 65 5.36 15.31 -2.97
C LEU A 65 6.84 15.40 -3.27
N ILE A 66 7.45 14.27 -3.62
CA ILE A 66 8.86 14.16 -3.97
C ILE A 66 8.99 13.83 -5.46
N THR A 67 9.81 14.56 -6.16
CA THR A 67 10.10 14.41 -7.59
C THR A 67 11.60 14.17 -7.84
N ASN A 68 12.00 13.92 -9.08
CA ASN A 68 13.35 13.51 -9.43
C ASN A 68 13.82 12.25 -8.68
N VAL A 69 12.87 11.35 -8.44
CA VAL A 69 13.11 10.06 -7.75
C VAL A 69 13.43 9.01 -8.80
N THR A 70 14.42 8.18 -8.51
CA THR A 70 14.70 6.95 -9.24
C THR A 70 14.19 5.74 -8.46
N ASN A 71 13.94 4.63 -9.15
CA ASN A 71 13.29 3.46 -8.53
C ASN A 71 14.12 2.78 -7.42
N ASN A 72 15.44 2.99 -7.41
CA ASN A 72 16.36 2.44 -6.42
C ASN A 72 16.55 3.30 -5.16
N MET A 73 15.98 4.51 -5.12
CA MET A 73 16.03 5.36 -3.92
C MET A 73 15.22 4.74 -2.79
N ARG A 74 15.65 4.93 -1.56
CA ARG A 74 14.99 4.39 -0.37
C ARG A 74 13.54 4.87 -0.24
N VAL A 75 13.26 6.12 -0.57
CA VAL A 75 11.91 6.68 -0.56
C VAL A 75 10.96 6.05 -1.57
N ALA A 76 11.48 5.34 -2.59
CA ALA A 76 10.69 4.57 -3.54
C ALA A 76 10.51 3.11 -3.15
N GLN A 77 11.43 2.55 -2.35
CA GLN A 77 11.48 1.13 -2.04
C GLN A 77 11.00 0.80 -0.62
N GLU A 78 11.09 1.73 0.31
CA GLU A 78 10.79 1.49 1.73
C GLU A 78 9.44 2.12 2.12
N GLU A 79 8.76 1.50 3.09
CA GLU A 79 7.48 2.00 3.59
C GLU A 79 7.68 3.15 4.59
N ILE A 80 7.36 4.36 4.16
CA ILE A 80 7.45 5.57 4.98
C ILE A 80 6.33 5.62 6.03
N PHE A 81 5.15 5.15 5.68
CA PHE A 81 3.93 5.16 6.49
C PHE A 81 3.51 6.58 6.93
N GLY A 82 3.42 7.48 5.95
CA GLY A 82 3.07 8.89 6.15
C GLY A 82 2.53 9.55 4.88
N PRO A 83 2.17 10.84 4.95
CA PRO A 83 1.55 11.56 3.82
C PRO A 83 2.60 11.97 2.78
N VAL A 84 3.35 11.02 2.26
CA VAL A 84 4.42 11.21 1.29
C VAL A 84 4.14 10.41 0.04
N ALA A 85 4.23 11.07 -1.12
CA ALA A 85 4.18 10.41 -2.41
C ALA A 85 5.44 10.74 -3.21
N VAL A 86 5.93 9.77 -3.98
CA VAL A 86 7.04 9.93 -4.92
C VAL A 86 6.53 9.85 -6.34
N VAL A 87 7.18 10.58 -7.26
CA VAL A 87 6.89 10.54 -8.70
C VAL A 87 8.13 10.07 -9.44
N ILE A 88 7.99 8.97 -10.16
CA ILE A 88 9.05 8.35 -10.94
C ILE A 88 8.63 8.33 -12.41
N LYS A 89 9.50 8.77 -13.30
CA LYS A 89 9.27 8.70 -14.74
C LYS A 89 9.61 7.32 -15.25
N PHE A 90 8.85 6.84 -16.21
CA PHE A 90 9.13 5.60 -16.93
C PHE A 90 9.13 5.85 -18.44
N LYS A 91 9.69 4.95 -19.22
CA LYS A 91 9.84 5.09 -20.68
C LYS A 91 8.66 4.51 -21.45
N ASP A 92 8.25 3.31 -21.09
CA ASP A 92 7.22 2.55 -21.79
C ASP A 92 6.50 1.57 -20.85
N GLU A 93 5.57 0.78 -21.39
CA GLU A 93 4.76 -0.18 -20.64
C GLU A 93 5.62 -1.28 -19.98
N ALA A 94 6.65 -1.75 -20.65
CA ALA A 94 7.53 -2.78 -20.12
C ALA A 94 8.37 -2.25 -18.97
N ASP A 95 8.88 -1.02 -19.09
CA ASP A 95 9.66 -0.35 -18.06
C ASP A 95 8.83 -0.10 -16.78
N VAL A 96 7.61 0.42 -16.91
CA VAL A 96 6.77 0.68 -15.73
C VAL A 96 6.36 -0.61 -15.02
N ILE A 97 6.08 -1.70 -15.75
CA ILE A 97 5.78 -3.00 -15.16
C ILE A 97 7.00 -3.54 -14.40
N ARG A 98 8.18 -3.47 -15.00
CA ARG A 98 9.44 -3.85 -14.35
C ARG A 98 9.65 -3.06 -13.06
N MET A 99 9.57 -1.73 -13.12
CA MET A 99 9.77 -0.83 -11.97
C MET A 99 8.74 -1.09 -10.87
N ALA A 100 7.48 -1.28 -11.20
CA ALA A 100 6.42 -1.57 -10.22
C ALA A 100 6.67 -2.91 -9.50
N ASN A 101 7.31 -3.86 -10.18
CA ASN A 101 7.58 -5.19 -9.64
C ASN A 101 8.92 -5.31 -8.89
N GLU A 102 9.81 -4.33 -8.95
CA GLU A 102 11.10 -4.36 -8.24
C GLU A 102 10.96 -4.19 -6.72
N SER A 103 9.85 -3.62 -6.23
CA SER A 103 9.59 -3.52 -4.80
C SER A 103 9.43 -4.91 -4.16
N VAL A 104 9.89 -5.04 -2.91
CA VAL A 104 9.65 -6.23 -2.07
C VAL A 104 8.19 -6.34 -1.62
N TYR A 105 7.41 -5.30 -1.80
CA TYR A 105 5.98 -5.24 -1.47
C TYR A 105 5.10 -5.49 -2.70
N GLY A 106 3.84 -5.82 -2.43
CA GLY A 106 2.85 -6.06 -3.46
C GLY A 106 1.42 -6.05 -2.89
N LEU A 107 1.05 -5.00 -2.15
CA LEU A 107 -0.30 -4.93 -1.55
C LEU A 107 -1.33 -4.49 -2.57
N GLY A 108 -1.16 -3.32 -3.16
CA GLY A 108 -2.09 -2.76 -4.13
C GLY A 108 -1.39 -1.94 -5.18
N GLY A 109 -2.01 -1.84 -6.34
CA GLY A 109 -1.56 -1.02 -7.45
C GLY A 109 -2.74 -0.45 -8.21
N ALA A 110 -2.47 0.53 -9.07
CA ALA A 110 -3.50 1.10 -9.93
C ALA A 110 -2.93 1.51 -11.28
N VAL A 111 -3.75 1.45 -12.32
CA VAL A 111 -3.42 1.91 -13.67
C VAL A 111 -4.51 2.84 -14.19
N TRP A 112 -4.10 3.95 -14.78
CA TRP A 112 -5.00 4.89 -15.45
C TRP A 112 -4.73 4.90 -16.95
N THR A 113 -5.70 4.45 -17.72
CA THR A 113 -5.66 4.45 -19.19
C THR A 113 -7.06 4.28 -19.77
N GLN A 114 -7.30 4.85 -20.94
CA GLN A 114 -8.54 4.61 -21.71
C GLN A 114 -8.43 3.38 -22.62
N ASP A 115 -7.23 2.85 -22.83
CA ASP A 115 -7.00 1.60 -23.59
C ASP A 115 -7.22 0.40 -22.68
N ILE A 116 -8.34 -0.30 -22.87
CA ILE A 116 -8.70 -1.47 -22.06
C ILE A 116 -7.69 -2.62 -22.19
N ASN A 117 -7.09 -2.80 -23.36
CA ASN A 117 -6.11 -3.85 -23.57
C ASN A 117 -4.83 -3.55 -22.76
N ARG A 118 -4.37 -2.30 -22.75
CA ARG A 118 -3.27 -1.85 -21.89
C ARG A 118 -3.62 -2.02 -20.43
N ALA A 119 -4.80 -1.60 -20.02
CA ALA A 119 -5.27 -1.76 -18.66
C ALA A 119 -5.14 -3.21 -18.18
N MET A 120 -5.62 -4.16 -19.00
CA MET A 120 -5.61 -5.58 -18.68
C MET A 120 -4.20 -6.18 -18.70
N ARG A 121 -3.33 -5.77 -19.64
CA ARG A 121 -1.94 -6.23 -19.66
C ARG A 121 -1.19 -5.78 -18.42
N VAL A 122 -1.25 -4.49 -18.07
CA VAL A 122 -0.58 -3.93 -16.91
C VAL A 122 -1.14 -4.52 -15.62
N ALA A 123 -2.47 -4.59 -15.49
CA ALA A 123 -3.13 -5.14 -14.31
C ALA A 123 -2.74 -6.60 -14.02
N LYS A 124 -2.56 -7.41 -15.05
CA LYS A 124 -2.12 -8.80 -14.90
C LYS A 124 -0.63 -8.94 -14.62
N ALA A 125 0.18 -8.01 -15.11
CA ALA A 125 1.64 -8.08 -15.01
C ALA A 125 2.18 -7.51 -13.70
N VAL A 126 1.48 -6.56 -13.08
CA VAL A 126 1.88 -5.97 -11.79
C VAL A 126 1.60 -6.95 -10.65
N GLN A 127 2.62 -7.26 -9.87
CA GLN A 127 2.60 -8.26 -8.80
C GLN A 127 2.04 -7.69 -7.49
N THR A 128 0.75 -7.43 -7.48
CA THR A 128 0.01 -6.95 -6.31
C THR A 128 -1.22 -7.80 -6.05
N GLY A 129 -1.63 -7.91 -4.80
CA GLY A 129 -2.82 -8.67 -4.43
C GLY A 129 -4.12 -8.01 -4.86
N ARG A 130 -4.10 -6.71 -5.10
CA ARG A 130 -5.20 -5.95 -5.68
C ARG A 130 -4.68 -4.93 -6.70
N ILE A 131 -5.41 -4.79 -7.79
CA ILE A 131 -5.14 -3.76 -8.80
C ILE A 131 -6.44 -3.03 -9.15
N TRP A 132 -6.36 -1.72 -9.26
CA TRP A 132 -7.45 -0.88 -9.70
C TRP A 132 -7.19 -0.36 -11.12
N VAL A 133 -8.25 -0.15 -11.87
CA VAL A 133 -8.22 0.50 -13.19
C VAL A 133 -9.07 1.75 -13.15
N ASN A 134 -8.47 2.90 -13.45
CA ASN A 134 -9.11 4.22 -13.48
C ASN A 134 -9.84 4.62 -12.19
N THR A 135 -9.49 3.99 -11.07
CA THR A 135 -9.98 4.30 -9.73
C THR A 135 -8.91 3.95 -8.71
N TYR A 136 -9.13 4.30 -7.45
CA TYR A 136 -8.25 3.92 -6.35
C TYR A 136 -9.04 3.78 -5.05
N ASN A 137 -8.58 2.88 -4.19
CA ASN A 137 -9.09 2.64 -2.84
C ASN A 137 -10.57 2.24 -2.75
N ALA A 138 -11.17 1.76 -3.84
CA ALA A 138 -12.48 1.10 -3.79
C ALA A 138 -12.28 -0.34 -3.29
N ILE A 139 -12.78 -0.65 -2.08
CA ILE A 139 -12.61 -1.96 -1.42
C ILE A 139 -13.99 -2.53 -1.10
N PRO A 140 -14.70 -3.12 -2.08
CA PRO A 140 -15.99 -3.76 -1.82
C PRO A 140 -15.79 -5.03 -0.98
N ALA A 141 -16.69 -5.26 -0.02
CA ALA A 141 -16.64 -6.42 0.88
C ALA A 141 -16.70 -7.78 0.14
N GLY A 142 -17.27 -7.79 -1.07
CA GLY A 142 -17.34 -8.98 -1.91
C GLY A 142 -16.09 -9.30 -2.72
N ALA A 143 -14.97 -8.59 -2.52
CA ALA A 143 -13.72 -8.84 -3.24
C ALA A 143 -12.56 -9.10 -2.26
N PRO A 144 -11.78 -10.18 -2.44
CA PRO A 144 -10.66 -10.48 -1.56
C PRO A 144 -9.64 -9.34 -1.53
N PHE A 145 -9.11 -9.05 -0.34
CA PHE A 145 -8.04 -8.07 -0.13
C PHE A 145 -6.85 -8.73 0.57
N GLY A 146 -5.66 -8.46 0.10
CA GLY A 146 -4.41 -8.95 0.71
C GLY A 146 -3.22 -8.76 -0.21
N GLY A 147 -2.02 -9.02 0.31
CA GLY A 147 -0.76 -8.73 -0.37
C GLY A 147 -0.15 -9.90 -1.13
N TYR A 148 0.81 -9.55 -1.97
CA TYR A 148 1.84 -10.43 -2.52
C TYR A 148 3.16 -10.12 -1.82
N LYS A 149 4.16 -10.97 -1.98
CA LYS A 149 5.53 -10.76 -1.49
C LYS A 149 5.52 -10.46 0.01
N GLN A 150 6.28 -9.47 0.47
CA GLN A 150 6.35 -9.09 1.89
C GLN A 150 5.14 -8.30 2.42
N SER A 151 4.20 -7.94 1.55
CA SER A 151 2.94 -7.34 2.00
C SER A 151 1.98 -8.32 2.68
N GLY A 152 2.29 -9.61 2.68
CA GLY A 152 1.55 -10.63 3.42
C GLY A 152 0.98 -11.74 2.53
N ILE A 153 0.47 -12.79 3.15
CA ILE A 153 0.04 -14.02 2.48
C ILE A 153 -1.46 -14.30 2.58
N GLY A 154 -2.14 -13.76 3.56
CA GLY A 154 -3.57 -13.97 3.78
C GLY A 154 -4.45 -13.14 2.84
N ARG A 155 -5.75 -13.40 2.93
CA ARG A 155 -6.78 -12.57 2.28
C ARG A 155 -7.85 -12.25 3.30
N GLU A 156 -8.25 -10.97 3.33
CA GLU A 156 -9.37 -10.47 4.10
C GLU A 156 -10.56 -10.21 3.18
N THR A 157 -11.70 -9.93 3.77
CA THR A 157 -12.97 -9.77 3.06
C THR A 157 -13.34 -11.00 2.22
N HIS A 158 -14.53 -11.03 1.61
CA HIS A 158 -15.02 -12.15 0.84
C HIS A 158 -15.05 -13.49 1.63
N LYS A 159 -15.52 -14.56 1.02
CA LYS A 159 -15.62 -15.91 1.66
C LYS A 159 -14.26 -16.50 2.01
N VAL A 160 -13.22 -16.16 1.27
CA VAL A 160 -11.86 -16.67 1.50
C VAL A 160 -11.32 -16.35 2.90
N MET A 161 -11.83 -15.29 3.54
CA MET A 161 -11.48 -14.95 4.91
C MET A 161 -11.84 -16.07 5.90
N LEU A 162 -12.93 -16.79 5.66
CA LEU A 162 -13.38 -17.88 6.55
C LEU A 162 -12.34 -19.00 6.65
N ASP A 163 -11.61 -19.26 5.56
CA ASP A 163 -10.55 -20.28 5.54
C ASP A 163 -9.38 -19.92 6.46
N HIS A 164 -9.14 -18.61 6.66
CA HIS A 164 -8.07 -18.12 7.54
C HIS A 164 -8.45 -18.08 9.02
N TYR A 165 -9.76 -18.05 9.33
CA TYR A 165 -10.28 -18.02 10.70
C TYR A 165 -10.87 -19.37 11.14
N SER A 166 -10.68 -20.44 10.37
CA SER A 166 -11.10 -21.79 10.65
C SER A 166 -9.98 -22.81 10.43
N GLN A 167 -10.13 -23.99 10.99
CA GLN A 167 -9.22 -25.11 10.77
C GLN A 167 -9.99 -26.29 10.22
N THR A 168 -9.52 -26.83 9.10
CA THR A 168 -10.08 -28.03 8.51
C THR A 168 -9.64 -29.25 9.30
N LYS A 169 -10.58 -30.07 9.74
CA LYS A 169 -10.33 -31.38 10.36
C LYS A 169 -11.00 -32.45 9.51
N ASN A 170 -10.22 -33.45 9.11
CA ASN A 170 -10.76 -34.68 8.55
C ASN A 170 -11.01 -35.70 9.66
N ILE A 171 -12.21 -36.27 9.72
CA ILE A 171 -12.57 -37.38 10.65
C ILE A 171 -13.00 -38.54 9.79
N MET A 172 -12.22 -39.62 9.85
CA MET A 172 -12.58 -40.90 9.22
C MET A 172 -13.06 -41.86 10.32
N ILE A 173 -14.25 -42.42 10.12
CA ILE A 173 -14.86 -43.36 11.03
C ILE A 173 -15.04 -44.67 10.28
N ASN A 174 -14.42 -45.76 10.81
CA ASN A 174 -14.69 -47.11 10.36
C ASN A 174 -15.64 -47.79 11.35
N LEU A 175 -16.80 -48.21 10.89
CA LEU A 175 -17.77 -48.99 11.67
C LEU A 175 -17.79 -50.45 11.28
N SER A 176 -16.85 -50.92 10.43
CA SER A 176 -16.70 -52.31 10.07
C SER A 176 -16.05 -53.08 11.19
N GLU A 177 -16.54 -54.31 11.47
CA GLU A 177 -15.91 -55.27 12.40
C GLU A 177 -14.69 -55.96 11.78
N ASN A 178 -14.47 -55.81 10.46
CA ASN A 178 -13.30 -56.40 9.78
C ASN A 178 -12.06 -55.51 9.95
N THR A 179 -10.90 -56.17 10.04
CA THR A 179 -9.61 -55.46 10.00
C THR A 179 -9.40 -54.74 8.68
N LEU A 180 -8.63 -53.66 8.68
CA LEU A 180 -8.30 -52.89 7.44
C LEU A 180 -7.22 -53.58 6.58
N GLY A 181 -6.66 -54.70 7.03
CA GLY A 181 -5.65 -55.45 6.27
C GLY A 181 -4.29 -54.73 6.12
N LEU A 182 -4.02 -53.72 6.94
CA LEU A 182 -2.83 -52.89 6.76
C LEU A 182 -1.55 -53.51 7.37
N TYR A 183 -1.69 -54.58 8.22
CA TYR A 183 -0.59 -55.18 8.92
C TYR A 183 -0.80 -56.71 9.12
N GLU A 184 -1.33 -57.36 8.13
CA GLU A 184 -1.42 -58.85 8.09
C GLU A 184 -0.15 -59.48 7.57
#